data_ee10db4f572b3fe5f5a05c05c70384be
#
_entry.id   ee10db4f572b3fe5f5a05c05c70384be
#
_cell.length_a   1.000
_cell.length_b   1.000
_cell.length_c   1.000
_cell.angle_alpha   90.00
_cell.angle_beta   90.00
_cell.angle_gamma   90.00
#
_symmetry.space_group_name_H-M   'P 1'
#
loop_
_entity.id
_entity.type
_entity.pdbx_description
1 polymer ?
#
loop_
_entity_poly.entity_id
_entity_poly.type
_entity_poly.pdbx_seq_one_letter_code
_entity_poly.pdbx_strand_id
1 'polypeptide(L)'
;MAALPNCEIFFTISGFRLSELSDRRGSFETARRASRRSRKSIREIMSVAEINKAKIVADYQRAQGDTGSPEVQVALLTARINELTGHFKIHAKDHHSRRGLLKMVSRRRKLLDYLKGRSPDSYKALIERLGLRK
;
A
#
# COMPACT_ATOMS: atom_id res chain seq x y z
N MET A 1 34.90 -54.09 46.91
CA MET A 1 35.67 -54.11 45.68
C MET A 1 34.78 -54.67 44.56
N ALA A 2 34.14 -53.81 43.79
CA ALA A 2 33.35 -54.23 42.65
C ALA A 2 33.51 -53.18 41.59
N ALA A 3 34.15 -53.57 40.49
CA ALA A 3 34.40 -52.75 39.29
C ALA A 3 33.10 -52.56 38.50
N LEU A 4 32.82 -51.30 38.13
CA LEU A 4 31.74 -50.93 37.21
C LEU A 4 32.19 -51.12 35.76
N PRO A 5 31.41 -51.70 34.84
CA PRO A 5 31.76 -51.80 33.44
C PRO A 5 31.42 -50.52 32.68
N ASN A 6 32.39 -50.13 31.86
CA ASN A 6 32.28 -49.08 30.85
C ASN A 6 31.09 -49.33 29.91
N CYS A 7 30.21 -48.34 29.84
CA CYS A 7 29.14 -48.29 28.80
C CYS A 7 29.63 -47.38 27.70
N GLU A 8 30.34 -47.93 26.72
CA GLU A 8 30.63 -47.23 25.45
C GLU A 8 29.37 -47.28 24.59
N ILE A 9 28.63 -46.18 24.60
CA ILE A 9 27.58 -45.95 23.62
C ILE A 9 28.22 -45.48 22.34
N PHE A 10 28.54 -46.38 21.45
CA PHE A 10 28.85 -46.13 20.07
C PHE A 10 27.62 -45.57 19.37
N PHE A 11 27.48 -44.22 19.33
CA PHE A 11 26.52 -43.56 18.47
C PHE A 11 27.10 -43.46 17.07
N THR A 12 26.87 -44.48 16.27
CA THR A 12 27.20 -44.51 14.87
C THR A 12 26.28 -43.55 14.11
N ILE A 13 26.71 -42.27 13.95
CA ILE A 13 26.07 -41.39 13.00
C ILE A 13 26.59 -41.74 11.61
N SER A 14 25.96 -42.78 11.05
CA SER A 14 26.13 -43.22 9.69
C SER A 14 25.25 -42.39 8.77
N GLY A 15 25.83 -41.63 7.87
CA GLY A 15 25.21 -41.30 6.60
C GLY A 15 24.58 -39.92 6.42
N PHE A 16 25.10 -38.87 7.04
CA PHE A 16 24.70 -37.52 6.60
C PHE A 16 25.64 -37.07 5.45
N ARG A 17 25.16 -37.21 4.23
CA ARG A 17 25.89 -36.83 3.00
C ARG A 17 26.07 -35.31 2.97
N LEU A 18 27.27 -34.83 2.92
CA LEU A 18 27.64 -33.40 2.75
C LEU A 18 27.05 -32.75 1.50
N SER A 19 26.49 -33.51 0.57
CA SER A 19 25.78 -33.02 -0.62
C SER A 19 24.41 -32.38 -0.34
N GLU A 20 23.74 -32.72 0.76
CA GLU A 20 22.45 -32.12 1.10
C GLU A 20 22.55 -30.72 1.72
N LEU A 21 23.73 -30.33 2.22
CA LEU A 21 23.98 -29.00 2.75
C LEU A 21 24.17 -27.92 1.65
N SER A 22 24.56 -28.33 0.43
CA SER A 22 24.71 -27.41 -0.70
C SER A 22 23.36 -27.00 -1.28
N ASP A 23 22.38 -27.90 -1.26
CA ASP A 23 21.05 -27.66 -1.83
C ASP A 23 20.20 -26.69 -0.96
N ARG A 24 20.35 -26.77 0.37
CA ARG A 24 19.71 -25.82 1.30
C ARG A 24 20.22 -24.38 1.17
N ARG A 25 21.47 -24.17 0.79
CA ARG A 25 22.00 -22.82 0.54
C ARG A 25 21.41 -22.19 -0.72
N GLY A 26 21.22 -22.95 -1.78
CA GLY A 26 20.59 -22.50 -3.01
C GLY A 26 19.14 -22.09 -2.82
N SER A 27 18.37 -22.83 -2.02
CA SER A 27 16.97 -22.51 -1.75
C SER A 27 16.81 -21.22 -0.90
N PHE A 28 17.71 -20.95 0.03
CA PHE A 28 17.74 -19.71 0.81
C PHE A 28 18.13 -18.47 -0.03
N GLU A 29 19.02 -18.64 -0.97
CA GLU A 29 19.46 -17.56 -1.87
C GLU A 29 18.36 -17.18 -2.86
N THR A 30 17.66 -18.15 -3.42
CA THR A 30 16.50 -17.92 -4.30
C THR A 30 15.33 -17.26 -3.56
N ALA A 31 15.03 -17.66 -2.33
CA ALA A 31 14.02 -17.03 -1.48
C ALA A 31 14.39 -15.58 -1.13
N ARG A 32 15.66 -15.30 -0.81
CA ARG A 32 16.16 -13.93 -0.57
C ARG A 32 16.09 -13.05 -1.82
N ARG A 33 16.41 -13.57 -3.00
CA ARG A 33 16.28 -12.86 -4.28
C ARG A 33 14.82 -12.53 -4.60
N ALA A 34 13.90 -13.48 -4.42
CA ALA A 34 12.47 -13.27 -4.61
C ALA A 34 11.91 -12.21 -3.65
N SER A 35 12.31 -12.26 -2.37
CA SER A 35 11.93 -11.27 -1.36
C SER A 35 12.48 -9.86 -1.69
N ARG A 36 13.72 -9.75 -2.16
CA ARG A 36 14.30 -8.46 -2.58
C ARG A 36 13.60 -7.89 -3.82
N ARG A 37 13.23 -8.74 -4.78
CA ARG A 37 12.51 -8.33 -6.00
C ARG A 37 11.10 -7.84 -5.66
N SER A 38 10.40 -8.52 -4.76
CA SER A 38 9.08 -8.11 -4.26
C SER A 38 9.15 -6.76 -3.53
N ARG A 39 10.14 -6.56 -2.66
CA ARG A 39 10.33 -5.29 -1.94
C ARG A 39 10.67 -4.12 -2.87
N LYS A 40 11.42 -4.38 -3.95
CA LYS A 40 11.74 -3.36 -4.95
C LYS A 40 10.49 -2.93 -5.72
N SER A 41 9.65 -3.88 -6.16
CA SER A 41 8.41 -3.57 -6.88
C SER A 41 7.41 -2.81 -5.99
N ILE A 42 7.27 -3.18 -4.72
CA ILE A 42 6.41 -2.47 -3.77
C ILE A 42 6.89 -1.03 -3.55
N ARG A 43 8.22 -0.83 -3.41
CA ARG A 43 8.80 0.50 -3.23
C ARG A 43 8.61 1.37 -4.48
N GLU A 44 8.71 0.79 -5.67
CA GLU A 44 8.49 1.47 -6.95
C GLU A 44 7.02 1.87 -7.15
N ILE A 45 6.08 1.00 -6.80
CA ILE A 45 4.63 1.31 -6.82
C ILE A 45 4.29 2.41 -5.80
N MET A 46 4.88 2.37 -4.61
CA MET A 46 4.68 3.42 -3.60
C MET A 46 5.23 4.77 -4.06
N SER A 47 6.39 4.81 -4.72
CA SER A 47 6.98 6.04 -5.26
C SER A 47 6.10 6.68 -6.33
N VAL A 48 5.50 5.90 -7.22
CA VAL A 48 4.55 6.41 -8.25
C VAL A 48 3.29 7.00 -7.60
N ALA A 49 2.75 6.35 -6.57
CA ALA A 49 1.59 6.86 -5.83
C ALA A 49 1.90 8.18 -5.07
N GLU A 50 3.12 8.32 -4.56
CA GLU A 50 3.59 9.55 -3.91
C GLU A 50 3.78 10.70 -4.91
N ILE A 51 4.35 10.42 -6.09
CA ILE A 51 4.50 11.40 -7.17
C ILE A 51 3.14 11.93 -7.62
N ASN A 52 2.15 11.07 -7.75
CA ASN A 52 0.80 11.50 -8.13
C ASN A 52 0.15 12.40 -7.06
N LYS A 53 0.33 12.10 -5.77
CA LYS A 53 -0.15 12.94 -4.67
C LYS A 53 0.50 14.31 -4.68
N ALA A 54 1.82 14.38 -4.85
CA ALA A 54 2.56 15.63 -4.88
C ALA A 54 2.09 16.54 -6.04
N LYS A 55 1.84 15.99 -7.22
CA LYS A 55 1.27 16.71 -8.36
C LYS A 55 -0.11 17.29 -8.04
N ILE A 56 -1.01 16.46 -7.49
CA ILE A 56 -2.36 16.91 -7.13
C ILE A 56 -2.30 18.03 -6.09
N VAL A 57 -1.43 17.91 -5.09
CA VAL A 57 -1.26 18.98 -4.10
C VAL A 57 -0.76 20.27 -4.77
N ALA A 58 0.24 20.19 -5.65
CA ALA A 58 0.76 21.36 -6.36
C ALA A 58 -0.30 22.06 -7.23
N ASP A 59 -1.18 21.29 -7.88
CA ASP A 59 -2.22 21.81 -8.78
C ASP A 59 -3.37 22.50 -8.05
N TYR A 60 -3.69 22.08 -6.82
CA TYR A 60 -4.86 22.55 -6.06
C TYR A 60 -4.53 23.33 -4.79
N GLN A 61 -3.25 23.50 -4.44
CA GLN A 61 -2.83 24.29 -3.28
C GLN A 61 -3.15 25.77 -3.46
N ARG A 62 -3.55 26.43 -2.36
CA ARG A 62 -3.79 27.88 -2.32
C ARG A 62 -2.51 28.68 -2.07
N ALA A 63 -1.63 28.13 -1.26
CA ALA A 63 -0.33 28.68 -0.90
C ALA A 63 0.73 27.59 -0.95
N GLN A 64 1.98 27.96 -1.06
CA GLN A 64 3.09 27.01 -1.08
C GLN A 64 3.12 26.18 0.20
N GLY A 65 3.10 24.83 0.07
CA GLY A 65 3.07 23.92 1.21
C GLY A 65 1.69 23.66 1.83
N ASP A 66 0.61 24.20 1.24
CA ASP A 66 -0.75 23.94 1.71
C ASP A 66 -1.23 22.55 1.27
N THR A 67 -1.39 21.66 2.23
CA THR A 67 -1.93 20.32 2.03
C THR A 67 -3.28 20.13 2.73
N GLY A 68 -3.69 21.10 3.54
CA GLY A 68 -4.83 21.03 4.45
C GLY A 68 -6.11 21.69 3.93
N SER A 69 -6.05 22.49 2.87
CA SER A 69 -7.23 23.15 2.33
C SER A 69 -8.29 22.17 1.84
N PRO A 70 -9.55 22.52 1.96
CA PRO A 70 -10.63 21.63 1.52
C PRO A 70 -10.56 21.31 0.03
N GLU A 71 -10.04 22.22 -0.78
CA GLU A 71 -9.83 22.02 -2.22
C GLU A 71 -8.83 20.90 -2.50
N VAL A 72 -7.66 20.94 -1.86
CA VAL A 72 -6.62 19.91 -1.97
C VAL A 72 -7.16 18.56 -1.46
N GLN A 73 -7.85 18.56 -0.32
CA GLN A 73 -8.41 17.33 0.24
C GLN A 73 -9.48 16.71 -0.66
N VAL A 74 -10.35 17.50 -1.28
CA VAL A 74 -11.36 17.01 -2.24
C VAL A 74 -10.67 16.43 -3.48
N ALA A 75 -9.63 17.07 -4.00
CA ALA A 75 -8.87 16.57 -5.15
C ALA A 75 -8.18 15.22 -4.85
N LEU A 76 -7.52 15.10 -3.70
CA LEU A 76 -6.90 13.84 -3.25
C LEU A 76 -7.92 12.72 -3.05
N LEU A 77 -9.06 13.02 -2.43
CA LEU A 77 -10.15 12.04 -2.26
C LEU A 77 -10.70 11.59 -3.62
N THR A 78 -10.86 12.50 -4.57
CA THR A 78 -11.37 12.19 -5.91
C THR A 78 -10.40 11.26 -6.66
N ALA A 79 -9.11 11.54 -6.64
CA ALA A 79 -8.10 10.66 -7.21
C ALA A 79 -8.15 9.26 -6.60
N ARG A 80 -8.21 9.16 -5.26
CA ARG A 80 -8.28 7.89 -4.56
C ARG A 80 -9.56 7.10 -4.85
N ILE A 81 -10.70 7.76 -4.98
CA ILE A 81 -11.97 7.14 -5.36
C ILE A 81 -11.89 6.55 -6.77
N ASN A 82 -11.26 7.27 -7.72
CA ASN A 82 -11.09 6.80 -9.08
C ASN A 82 -10.18 5.55 -9.15
N GLU A 83 -9.07 5.53 -8.42
CA GLU A 83 -8.19 4.37 -8.28
C GLU A 83 -8.95 3.14 -7.73
N LEU A 84 -9.69 3.32 -6.64
CA LEU A 84 -10.47 2.24 -6.03
C LEU A 84 -11.61 1.76 -6.91
N THR A 85 -12.21 2.64 -7.69
CA THR A 85 -13.25 2.24 -8.66
C THR A 85 -12.69 1.28 -9.71
N GLY A 86 -11.44 1.51 -10.17
CA GLY A 86 -10.71 0.58 -11.02
C GLY A 86 -10.44 -0.76 -10.34
N HIS A 87 -10.01 -0.73 -9.07
CA HIS A 87 -9.78 -1.93 -8.26
C HIS A 87 -11.03 -2.82 -8.14
N PHE A 88 -12.21 -2.23 -7.92
CA PHE A 88 -13.45 -3.00 -7.78
C PHE A 88 -13.96 -3.67 -9.05
N LYS A 89 -13.51 -3.24 -10.22
CA LYS A 89 -13.79 -3.95 -11.49
C LYS A 89 -13.13 -5.32 -11.51
N ILE A 90 -11.96 -5.44 -10.87
CA ILE A 90 -11.18 -6.68 -10.82
C ILE A 90 -11.57 -7.49 -9.57
N HIS A 91 -11.73 -6.84 -8.42
CA HIS A 91 -11.96 -7.45 -7.11
C HIS A 91 -13.37 -7.16 -6.57
N ALA A 92 -14.41 -7.68 -7.25
CA ALA A 92 -15.80 -7.41 -6.92
C ALA A 92 -16.23 -7.92 -5.51
N LYS A 93 -15.53 -8.93 -4.96
CA LYS A 93 -15.86 -9.55 -3.66
C LYS A 93 -15.23 -8.85 -2.45
N ASP A 94 -14.44 -7.77 -2.64
CA ASP A 94 -13.80 -7.05 -1.54
C ASP A 94 -14.78 -6.07 -0.86
N HIS A 95 -15.50 -6.57 0.14
CA HIS A 95 -16.48 -5.78 0.90
C HIS A 95 -15.83 -4.81 1.89
N HIS A 96 -14.62 -5.10 2.39
CA HIS A 96 -13.93 -4.24 3.35
C HIS A 96 -13.46 -2.94 2.69
N SER A 97 -12.83 -3.01 1.54
CA SER A 97 -12.42 -1.82 0.78
C SER A 97 -13.62 -1.02 0.28
N ARG A 98 -14.73 -1.69 -0.08
CA ARG A 98 -15.97 -1.01 -0.47
C ARG A 98 -16.54 -0.15 0.64
N ARG A 99 -16.52 -0.61 1.91
CA ARG A 99 -16.89 0.22 3.07
C ARG A 99 -15.95 1.44 3.21
N GLY A 100 -14.66 1.26 2.97
CA GLY A 100 -13.68 2.35 2.92
C GLY A 100 -14.00 3.40 1.85
N LEU A 101 -14.36 2.96 0.64
CA LEU A 101 -14.79 3.84 -0.46
C LEU A 101 -15.99 4.69 -0.05
N LEU A 102 -17.04 4.11 0.53
CA LEU A 102 -18.23 4.84 0.97
C LEU A 102 -17.89 5.92 2.00
N LYS A 103 -16.97 5.64 2.93
CA LYS A 103 -16.48 6.65 3.90
C LYS A 103 -15.77 7.81 3.19
N MET A 104 -14.95 7.54 2.17
CA MET A 104 -14.26 8.58 1.39
C MET A 104 -15.24 9.43 0.58
N VAL A 105 -16.24 8.82 -0.06
CA VAL A 105 -17.30 9.53 -0.78
C VAL A 105 -18.08 10.45 0.17
N SER A 106 -18.47 9.95 1.35
CA SER A 106 -19.16 10.74 2.36
C SER A 106 -18.32 11.91 2.86
N ARG A 107 -17.00 11.70 3.08
CA ARG A 107 -16.07 12.76 3.49
C ARG A 107 -15.93 13.83 2.40
N ARG A 108 -15.79 13.42 1.14
CA ARG A 108 -15.72 14.33 -0.01
C ARG A 108 -16.97 15.21 -0.09
N ARG A 109 -18.16 14.60 0.05
CA ARG A 109 -19.43 15.34 0.05
C ARG A 109 -19.50 16.41 1.15
N LYS A 110 -19.12 16.07 2.37
CA LYS A 110 -19.11 17.03 3.49
C LYS A 110 -18.17 18.20 3.24
N LEU A 111 -16.99 17.96 2.63
CA LEU A 111 -16.04 19.03 2.28
C LEU A 111 -16.59 19.93 1.16
N LEU A 112 -17.29 19.36 0.17
CA LEU A 112 -17.93 20.12 -0.89
C LEU A 112 -19.09 20.97 -0.35
N ASP A 113 -19.91 20.44 0.55
CA ASP A 113 -20.99 21.18 1.21
C ASP A 113 -20.45 22.34 2.05
N TYR A 114 -19.32 22.12 2.76
CA TYR A 114 -18.62 23.19 3.49
C TYR A 114 -18.11 24.31 2.54
N LEU A 115 -17.48 23.94 1.42
CA LEU A 115 -17.01 24.89 0.41
C LEU A 115 -18.16 25.68 -0.19
N LYS A 116 -19.27 25.03 -0.50
CA LYS A 116 -20.47 25.67 -1.04
C LYS A 116 -21.00 26.76 -0.10
N GLY A 117 -20.98 26.52 1.22
CA GLY A 117 -21.41 27.50 2.21
C GLY A 117 -20.42 28.64 2.43
N ARG A 118 -19.11 28.41 2.28
CA ARG A 118 -18.07 29.40 2.57
C ARG A 118 -17.67 30.24 1.35
N SER A 119 -17.52 29.60 0.19
CA SER A 119 -17.03 30.22 -1.05
C SER A 119 -17.63 29.55 -2.28
N PRO A 120 -18.80 30.02 -2.75
CA PRO A 120 -19.49 29.38 -3.88
C PRO A 120 -18.69 29.45 -5.19
N ASP A 121 -17.87 30.46 -5.38
CA ASP A 121 -17.05 30.60 -6.59
C ASP A 121 -15.91 29.59 -6.63
N SER A 122 -15.20 29.39 -5.50
CA SER A 122 -14.20 28.32 -5.37
C SER A 122 -14.81 26.94 -5.57
N TYR A 123 -16.03 26.71 -5.07
CA TYR A 123 -16.76 25.47 -5.27
C TYR A 123 -17.07 25.21 -6.75
N LYS A 124 -17.55 26.22 -7.50
CA LYS A 124 -17.84 26.09 -8.94
C LYS A 124 -16.58 25.76 -9.74
N ALA A 125 -15.51 26.54 -9.53
CA ALA A 125 -14.22 26.31 -10.18
C ALA A 125 -13.66 24.90 -9.88
N LEU A 126 -13.78 24.42 -8.64
CA LEU A 126 -13.29 23.10 -8.25
C LEU A 126 -14.09 21.96 -8.92
N ILE A 127 -15.41 22.07 -9.00
CA ILE A 127 -16.27 21.08 -9.67
C ILE A 127 -15.94 20.98 -11.16
N GLU A 128 -15.77 22.13 -11.82
CA GLU A 128 -15.42 22.18 -13.24
C GLU A 128 -14.05 21.54 -13.50
N ARG A 129 -13.03 21.87 -12.69
CA ARG A 129 -11.68 21.29 -12.81
C ARG A 129 -11.65 19.79 -12.56
N LEU A 130 -12.45 19.28 -11.63
CA LEU A 130 -12.52 17.85 -11.30
C LEU A 130 -13.54 17.07 -12.15
N GLY A 131 -14.32 17.73 -13.02
CA GLY A 131 -15.35 17.12 -13.85
C GLY A 131 -16.46 16.43 -13.02
N LEU A 132 -16.78 16.95 -11.85
CA LEU A 132 -17.78 16.38 -10.97
C LEU A 132 -19.19 16.87 -11.37
N ARG A 133 -20.17 15.94 -11.28
CA ARG A 133 -21.57 16.29 -11.49
C ARG A 133 -22.07 17.19 -10.32
N LYS A 134 -22.78 18.24 -10.71
CA LYS A 134 -23.47 19.17 -9.76
C LYS A 134 -24.56 18.46 -8.96
#